data_7ad9ddcae68d44ca7629599b84a06998
#
_entry.id   7ad9ddcae68d44ca7629599b84a06998
#
_cell.length_a   1.000
_cell.length_b   1.000
_cell.length_c   1.000
_cell.angle_alpha   90.00
_cell.angle_beta   90.00
_cell.angle_gamma   90.00
#
_symmetry.space_group_name_H-M   'P 1'
#
loop_
_entity.id
_entity.type
_entity.pdbx_description
1 polymer ?
#
loop_
_entity_poly.entity_id
_entity_poly.type
_entity_poly.pdbx_seq_one_letter_code
_entity_poly.pdbx_strand_id
1 'polypeptide(L)'
;RKHEKDFFARKETKYNESFHETAKKVHAHINELNKSLISEDLDGSQAKVLSDLVVQYNTTFQKLVALQLEIGLDAKSGLYGSLRNAVHGIEKLAKEADEYEILFHMLMLRRNEKDFMLRRDPKYMEKFNNNISNFENALATIQPEKLSQMQSSLNKYQADFKLLFAKESELGLD
;
A
#
# COMPACT_ATOMS: atom_id res chain seq x y z
N ARG A 1 9.48 17.19 8.25
CA ARG A 1 9.50 15.92 9.04
C ARG A 1 8.24 15.70 9.89
N LYS A 2 7.61 16.74 10.49
CA LYS A 2 6.40 16.57 11.31
C LYS A 2 5.24 16.04 10.47
N HIS A 3 4.89 16.72 9.39
CA HIS A 3 3.74 16.35 8.53
C HIS A 3 3.92 14.99 7.86
N GLU A 4 5.14 14.63 7.46
CA GLU A 4 5.49 13.30 6.96
C GLU A 4 5.17 12.21 8.00
N LYS A 5 5.68 12.38 9.24
CA LYS A 5 5.41 11.45 10.33
C LYS A 5 3.92 11.37 10.66
N ASP A 6 3.23 12.50 10.70
CA ASP A 6 1.80 12.57 10.96
C ASP A 6 1.01 11.85 9.84
N PHE A 7 1.41 11.99 8.56
CA PHE A 7 0.80 11.27 7.45
C PHE A 7 0.91 9.76 7.64
N PHE A 8 2.11 9.22 7.88
CA PHE A 8 2.29 7.78 8.04
C PHE A 8 1.62 7.23 9.30
N ALA A 9 1.57 8.01 10.38
CA ALA A 9 0.93 7.59 11.63
C ALA A 9 -0.61 7.61 11.56
N ARG A 10 -1.19 8.59 10.84
CA ARG A 10 -2.64 8.84 10.86
C ARG A 10 -3.34 8.49 9.56
N LYS A 11 -2.59 8.33 8.46
CA LYS A 11 -3.11 8.02 7.13
C LYS A 11 -4.16 9.02 6.62
N GLU A 12 -3.95 10.32 6.89
CA GLU A 12 -4.86 11.39 6.48
C GLU A 12 -4.18 12.31 5.45
N THR A 13 -4.85 12.58 4.33
CA THR A 13 -4.31 13.37 3.19
C THR A 13 -4.01 14.82 3.56
N LYS A 14 -4.69 15.40 4.56
CA LYS A 14 -4.42 16.76 5.03
C LYS A 14 -2.96 16.99 5.45
N TYR A 15 -2.27 15.94 5.91
CA TYR A 15 -0.85 16.05 6.28
C TYR A 15 0.06 16.10 5.06
N ASN A 16 -0.34 15.48 3.96
CA ASN A 16 0.36 15.63 2.67
C ASN A 16 0.22 17.06 2.14
N GLU A 17 -0.98 17.63 2.19
CA GLU A 17 -1.23 19.01 1.82
C GLU A 17 -0.38 19.99 2.65
N SER A 18 -0.39 19.81 3.98
CA SER A 18 0.42 20.61 4.91
C SER A 18 1.93 20.45 4.67
N PHE A 19 2.38 19.26 4.30
CA PHE A 19 3.77 19.01 3.92
C PHE A 19 4.14 19.79 2.65
N HIS A 20 3.30 19.69 1.63
CA HIS A 20 3.53 20.36 0.35
C HIS A 20 3.60 21.87 0.49
N GLU A 21 2.69 22.48 1.23
CA GLU A 21 2.72 23.93 1.52
C GLU A 21 3.97 24.35 2.31
N THR A 22 4.40 23.53 3.26
CA THR A 22 5.63 23.78 4.01
C THR A 22 6.87 23.68 3.10
N ALA A 23 6.93 22.68 2.24
CA ALA A 23 8.03 22.48 1.30
C ALA A 23 8.13 23.66 0.32
N LYS A 24 7.00 24.17 -0.20
CA LYS A 24 6.97 25.38 -1.04
C LYS A 24 7.55 26.60 -0.34
N LYS A 25 7.15 26.84 0.92
CA LYS A 25 7.64 27.97 1.71
C LYS A 25 9.14 27.86 1.94
N VAL A 26 9.63 26.69 2.32
CA VAL A 26 11.07 26.45 2.53
C VAL A 26 11.85 26.71 1.25
N HIS A 27 11.37 26.16 0.12
CA HIS A 27 12.00 26.37 -1.19
C HIS A 27 12.03 27.88 -1.59
N ALA A 28 10.93 28.63 -1.35
CA ALA A 28 10.87 30.05 -1.61
C ALA A 28 11.90 30.84 -0.78
N HIS A 29 12.01 30.57 0.53
CA HIS A 29 12.98 31.24 1.39
C HIS A 29 14.44 30.92 1.04
N ILE A 30 14.73 29.67 0.60
CA ILE A 30 16.08 29.32 0.13
C ILE A 30 16.41 30.09 -1.16
N ASN A 31 15.45 30.25 -2.06
CA ASN A 31 15.66 31.03 -3.29
C ASN A 31 15.85 32.53 -3.00
N GLU A 32 15.13 33.09 -2.03
CA GLU A 32 15.34 34.46 -1.56
C GLU A 32 16.73 34.63 -0.94
N LEU A 33 17.15 33.68 -0.08
CA LEU A 33 18.48 33.66 0.49
C LEU A 33 19.56 33.64 -0.61
N ASN A 34 19.40 32.77 -1.61
CA ASN A 34 20.35 32.68 -2.72
C ASN A 34 20.46 34.00 -3.49
N LYS A 35 19.34 34.69 -3.74
CA LYS A 35 19.33 36.00 -4.38
C LYS A 35 20.05 37.05 -3.54
N SER A 36 19.84 37.07 -2.22
CA SER A 36 20.50 37.99 -1.30
C SER A 36 22.00 37.76 -1.25
N LEU A 37 22.45 36.48 -1.21
CA LEU A 37 23.87 36.16 -1.25
C LEU A 37 24.54 36.68 -2.53
N ILE A 38 23.94 36.46 -3.68
CA ILE A 38 24.43 36.90 -4.97
C ILE A 38 24.48 38.46 -5.05
N SER A 39 23.46 39.15 -4.49
CA SER A 39 23.42 40.61 -4.49
C SER A 39 24.55 41.28 -3.63
N GLU A 40 25.08 40.53 -2.68
CA GLU A 40 26.19 40.95 -1.80
C GLU A 40 27.55 40.36 -2.24
N ASP A 41 27.63 39.88 -3.50
CA ASP A 41 28.83 39.22 -4.07
C ASP A 41 29.33 38.01 -3.25
N LEU A 42 28.40 37.30 -2.55
CA LEU A 42 28.70 36.10 -1.80
C LEU A 42 28.37 34.85 -2.60
N ASP A 43 29.03 33.71 -2.27
CA ASP A 43 28.78 32.43 -2.93
C ASP A 43 27.41 31.83 -2.54
N GLY A 44 26.50 31.79 -3.51
CA GLY A 44 25.16 31.19 -3.38
C GLY A 44 25.12 29.69 -3.66
N SER A 45 26.23 29.03 -3.97
CA SER A 45 26.25 27.63 -4.41
C SER A 45 25.60 26.66 -3.41
N GLN A 46 25.82 26.85 -2.11
CA GLN A 46 25.23 26.04 -1.04
C GLN A 46 23.71 26.22 -0.93
N ALA A 47 23.21 27.44 -1.15
CA ALA A 47 21.79 27.71 -1.17
C ALA A 47 21.10 26.98 -2.34
N LYS A 48 21.75 26.92 -3.50
CA LYS A 48 21.28 26.16 -4.65
C LYS A 48 21.23 24.65 -4.34
N VAL A 49 22.30 24.09 -3.78
CA VAL A 49 22.32 22.67 -3.37
C VAL A 49 21.18 22.37 -2.38
N LEU A 50 20.95 23.23 -1.40
CA LEU A 50 19.87 23.08 -0.44
C LEU A 50 18.49 23.13 -1.10
N SER A 51 18.30 24.03 -2.07
CA SER A 51 17.08 24.11 -2.88
C SER A 51 16.78 22.79 -3.61
N ASP A 52 17.80 22.21 -4.29
CA ASP A 52 17.69 20.96 -5.01
C ASP A 52 17.34 19.78 -4.07
N LEU A 53 17.96 19.75 -2.88
CA LEU A 53 17.64 18.72 -1.85
C LEU A 53 16.21 18.84 -1.33
N VAL A 54 15.67 20.05 -1.15
CA VAL A 54 14.26 20.24 -0.75
C VAL A 54 13.31 19.76 -1.84
N VAL A 55 13.61 20.03 -3.10
CA VAL A 55 12.83 19.54 -4.24
C VAL A 55 12.87 18.01 -4.29
N GLN A 56 14.03 17.41 -4.15
CA GLN A 56 14.17 15.94 -4.14
C GLN A 56 13.41 15.31 -2.96
N TYR A 57 13.50 15.89 -1.77
CA TYR A 57 12.77 15.42 -0.58
C TYR A 57 11.25 15.48 -0.80
N ASN A 58 10.73 16.58 -1.34
CA ASN A 58 9.31 16.70 -1.68
C ASN A 58 8.90 15.65 -2.70
N THR A 59 9.65 15.47 -3.79
CA THR A 59 9.35 14.48 -4.83
C THR A 59 9.33 13.06 -4.29
N THR A 60 10.30 12.72 -3.44
CA THR A 60 10.37 11.40 -2.79
C THR A 60 9.17 11.17 -1.88
N PHE A 61 8.81 12.15 -1.06
CA PHE A 61 7.63 12.04 -0.19
C PHE A 61 6.32 11.88 -0.99
N GLN A 62 6.17 12.62 -2.10
CA GLN A 62 4.98 12.45 -2.96
C GLN A 62 4.87 11.04 -3.55
N LYS A 63 5.99 10.40 -3.91
CA LYS A 63 6.01 9.00 -4.35
C LYS A 63 5.54 8.06 -3.25
N LEU A 64 6.02 8.24 -2.02
CA LEU A 64 5.60 7.43 -0.87
C LEU A 64 4.11 7.62 -0.55
N VAL A 65 3.60 8.86 -0.66
CA VAL A 65 2.16 9.15 -0.50
C VAL A 65 1.34 8.42 -1.59
N ALA A 66 1.78 8.46 -2.84
CA ALA A 66 1.09 7.76 -3.93
C ALA A 66 1.04 6.24 -3.70
N LEU A 67 2.15 5.62 -3.30
CA LEU A 67 2.19 4.20 -2.91
C LEU A 67 1.22 3.90 -1.77
N GLN A 68 1.20 4.73 -0.73
CA GLN A 68 0.29 4.53 0.40
C GLN A 68 -1.18 4.66 0.00
N LEU A 69 -1.52 5.54 -0.95
CA LEU A 69 -2.88 5.66 -1.49
C LEU A 69 -3.29 4.41 -2.27
N GLU A 70 -2.38 3.83 -3.07
CA GLU A 70 -2.62 2.56 -3.77
C GLU A 70 -2.81 1.41 -2.80
N ILE A 71 -1.99 1.31 -1.75
CA ILE A 71 -2.11 0.30 -0.69
C ILE A 71 -3.44 0.47 0.06
N GLY A 72 -3.79 1.70 0.37
CA GLY A 72 -4.99 2.09 1.11
C GLY A 72 -4.66 2.86 2.40
N LEU A 73 -5.49 3.84 2.70
CA LEU A 73 -5.39 4.62 3.94
C LEU A 73 -6.13 3.95 5.10
N ASP A 74 -7.11 3.11 4.78
CA ASP A 74 -7.92 2.35 5.71
C ASP A 74 -8.31 0.96 5.14
N ALA A 75 -9.05 0.17 5.92
CA ALA A 75 -9.46 -1.18 5.54
C ALA A 75 -10.48 -1.26 4.38
N LYS A 76 -10.96 -0.12 3.87
CA LYS A 76 -11.97 -0.03 2.80
C LYS A 76 -11.44 0.61 1.53
N SER A 77 -10.24 1.19 1.58
CA SER A 77 -9.61 1.91 0.46
C SER A 77 -8.46 1.12 -0.16
N GLY A 78 -8.12 1.44 -1.41
CA GLY A 78 -7.00 0.86 -2.14
C GLY A 78 -7.03 -0.68 -2.19
N LEU A 79 -5.85 -1.29 -2.16
CA LEU A 79 -5.69 -2.75 -2.16
C LEU A 79 -6.30 -3.40 -0.91
N TYR A 80 -6.27 -2.74 0.25
CA TYR A 80 -6.94 -3.27 1.46
C TYR A 80 -8.44 -3.45 1.25
N GLY A 81 -9.11 -2.46 0.64
CA GLY A 81 -10.52 -2.53 0.29
C GLY A 81 -10.82 -3.62 -0.74
N SER A 82 -9.97 -3.73 -1.77
CA SER A 82 -10.10 -4.73 -2.82
C SER A 82 -9.98 -6.15 -2.27
N LEU A 83 -8.94 -6.43 -1.48
CA LEU A 83 -8.75 -7.71 -0.77
C LEU A 83 -9.96 -8.06 0.09
N ARG A 84 -10.46 -7.10 0.87
CA ARG A 84 -11.64 -7.29 1.71
C ARG A 84 -12.87 -7.69 0.89
N ASN A 85 -13.12 -7.00 -0.22
CA ASN A 85 -14.28 -7.27 -1.08
C ASN A 85 -14.19 -8.66 -1.73
N ALA A 86 -13.02 -9.05 -2.21
CA ALA A 86 -12.81 -10.38 -2.79
C ALA A 86 -13.09 -11.50 -1.78
N VAL A 87 -12.59 -11.33 -0.55
CA VAL A 87 -12.88 -12.28 0.56
C VAL A 87 -14.35 -12.38 0.86
N HIS A 88 -15.06 -11.26 1.01
CA HIS A 88 -16.50 -11.28 1.31
C HIS A 88 -17.31 -11.92 0.19
N GLY A 89 -16.88 -11.78 -1.08
CA GLY A 89 -17.47 -12.48 -2.21
C GLY A 89 -17.37 -13.99 -2.06
N ILE A 90 -16.19 -14.51 -1.74
CA ILE A 90 -15.97 -15.95 -1.52
C ILE A 90 -16.75 -16.44 -0.30
N GLU A 91 -16.67 -15.74 0.84
CA GLU A 91 -17.38 -16.11 2.07
C GLU A 91 -18.89 -16.21 1.86
N LYS A 92 -19.49 -15.29 1.11
CA LYS A 92 -20.91 -15.30 0.79
C LYS A 92 -21.27 -16.54 -0.03
N LEU A 93 -20.56 -16.79 -1.12
CA LEU A 93 -20.82 -17.93 -2.02
C LEU A 93 -20.63 -19.28 -1.31
N ALA A 94 -19.61 -19.41 -0.47
CA ALA A 94 -19.33 -20.62 0.28
C ALA A 94 -20.41 -20.90 1.34
N LYS A 95 -20.91 -19.88 2.03
CA LYS A 95 -22.00 -20.01 2.99
C LYS A 95 -23.32 -20.40 2.32
N GLU A 96 -23.63 -19.81 1.16
CA GLU A 96 -24.83 -20.14 0.37
C GLU A 96 -24.80 -21.56 -0.20
N ALA A 97 -23.62 -22.17 -0.24
CA ALA A 97 -23.37 -23.52 -0.75
C ALA A 97 -23.18 -24.58 0.34
N ASP A 98 -23.10 -24.16 1.64
CA ASP A 98 -22.68 -24.99 2.77
C ASP A 98 -21.29 -25.61 2.62
N GLU A 99 -20.37 -24.90 1.90
CA GLU A 99 -19.02 -25.35 1.56
C GLU A 99 -18.03 -24.97 2.67
N TYR A 100 -18.02 -25.72 3.74
CA TYR A 100 -17.17 -25.44 4.92
C TYR A 100 -15.67 -25.59 4.66
N GLU A 101 -15.27 -26.48 3.75
CA GLU A 101 -13.87 -26.65 3.35
C GLU A 101 -13.32 -25.39 2.66
N ILE A 102 -14.12 -24.78 1.80
CA ILE A 102 -13.82 -23.50 1.15
C ILE A 102 -13.66 -22.40 2.19
N LEU A 103 -14.56 -22.33 3.18
CA LEU A 103 -14.45 -21.36 4.27
C LEU A 103 -13.17 -21.55 5.09
N PHE A 104 -12.79 -22.80 5.37
CA PHE A 104 -11.54 -23.10 6.08
C PHE A 104 -10.31 -22.61 5.29
N HIS A 105 -10.21 -22.93 4.01
CA HIS A 105 -9.09 -22.50 3.17
C HIS A 105 -9.07 -20.97 3.02
N MET A 106 -10.22 -20.32 2.91
CA MET A 106 -10.32 -18.86 2.91
C MET A 106 -9.77 -18.24 4.19
N LEU A 107 -10.09 -18.81 5.35
CA LEU A 107 -9.58 -18.36 6.63
C LEU A 107 -8.04 -18.52 6.74
N MET A 108 -7.47 -19.58 6.18
CA MET A 108 -6.03 -19.79 6.13
C MET A 108 -5.32 -18.73 5.26
N LEU A 109 -5.89 -18.40 4.11
CA LEU A 109 -5.40 -17.30 3.25
C LEU A 109 -5.45 -15.95 3.99
N ARG A 110 -6.59 -15.62 4.63
CA ARG A 110 -6.75 -14.40 5.42
C ARG A 110 -5.77 -14.32 6.57
N ARG A 111 -5.52 -15.43 7.26
CA ARG A 111 -4.50 -15.47 8.32
C ARG A 111 -3.13 -15.05 7.80
N ASN A 112 -2.70 -15.60 6.65
CA ASN A 112 -1.40 -15.24 6.07
C ASN A 112 -1.37 -13.77 5.60
N GLU A 113 -2.46 -13.29 5.01
CA GLU A 113 -2.62 -11.87 4.67
C GLU A 113 -2.44 -10.97 5.89
N LYS A 114 -3.15 -11.26 6.99
CA LYS A 114 -3.09 -10.45 8.21
C LYS A 114 -1.74 -10.57 8.92
N ASP A 115 -1.16 -11.76 8.96
CA ASP A 115 0.19 -11.96 9.49
C ASP A 115 1.23 -11.17 8.68
N PHE A 116 1.11 -11.13 7.33
CA PHE A 116 1.95 -10.29 6.49
C PHE A 116 1.76 -8.80 6.81
N MET A 117 0.52 -8.31 6.82
CA MET A 117 0.21 -6.91 7.12
C MET A 117 0.77 -6.47 8.47
N LEU A 118 0.76 -7.35 9.47
CA LEU A 118 1.24 -7.06 10.82
C LEU A 118 2.76 -7.12 10.96
N ARG A 119 3.39 -8.13 10.32
CA ARG A 119 4.80 -8.49 10.57
C ARG A 119 5.74 -8.11 9.44
N ARG A 120 5.19 -7.81 8.26
CA ARG A 120 5.95 -7.45 7.05
C ARG A 120 7.00 -8.49 6.62
N ASP A 121 6.87 -9.75 7.06
CA ASP A 121 7.82 -10.82 6.81
C ASP A 121 7.49 -11.54 5.48
N PRO A 122 8.43 -11.59 4.51
CA PRO A 122 8.23 -12.21 3.20
C PRO A 122 7.80 -13.67 3.22
N LYS A 123 8.10 -14.42 4.30
CA LYS A 123 7.66 -15.83 4.44
C LYS A 123 6.15 -16.03 4.32
N TYR A 124 5.37 -14.99 4.61
CA TYR A 124 3.90 -15.08 4.50
C TYR A 124 3.42 -15.09 3.05
N MET A 125 4.21 -14.61 2.10
CA MET A 125 3.92 -14.78 0.67
C MET A 125 4.02 -16.25 0.26
N GLU A 126 5.06 -16.96 0.71
CA GLU A 126 5.21 -18.40 0.45
C GLU A 126 4.05 -19.19 1.05
N LYS A 127 3.72 -18.95 2.33
CA LYS A 127 2.59 -19.59 3.02
C LYS A 127 1.26 -19.29 2.33
N PHE A 128 1.07 -18.07 1.85
CA PHE A 128 -0.12 -17.67 1.10
C PHE A 128 -0.22 -18.46 -0.20
N ASN A 129 0.84 -18.56 -0.99
CA ASN A 129 0.86 -19.31 -2.24
C ASN A 129 0.56 -20.80 -2.02
N ASN A 130 1.11 -21.42 -0.97
CA ASN A 130 0.82 -22.81 -0.62
C ASN A 130 -0.68 -22.99 -0.27
N ASN A 131 -1.28 -22.05 0.44
CA ASN A 131 -2.71 -22.09 0.76
C ASN A 131 -3.62 -21.79 -0.46
N ILE A 132 -3.14 -21.03 -1.45
CA ILE A 132 -3.86 -20.87 -2.73
C ILE A 132 -3.99 -22.23 -3.42
N SER A 133 -2.90 -23.02 -3.52
CA SER A 133 -2.96 -24.35 -4.13
C SER A 133 -3.92 -25.29 -3.39
N ASN A 134 -3.95 -25.26 -2.07
CA ASN A 134 -4.90 -26.04 -1.29
C ASN A 134 -6.35 -25.60 -1.54
N PHE A 135 -6.58 -24.28 -1.65
CA PHE A 135 -7.89 -23.74 -1.97
C PHE A 135 -8.36 -24.13 -3.38
N GLU A 136 -7.46 -24.06 -4.39
CA GLU A 136 -7.77 -24.49 -5.76
C GLU A 136 -8.13 -25.96 -5.84
N ASN A 137 -7.44 -26.83 -5.07
CA ASN A 137 -7.79 -28.25 -4.97
C ASN A 137 -9.21 -28.45 -4.38
N ALA A 138 -9.55 -27.69 -3.34
CA ALA A 138 -10.89 -27.75 -2.76
C ALA A 138 -11.97 -27.23 -3.74
N LEU A 139 -11.66 -26.20 -4.54
CA LEU A 139 -12.58 -25.71 -5.58
C LEU A 139 -12.90 -26.77 -6.64
N ALA A 140 -11.99 -27.69 -6.92
CA ALA A 140 -12.21 -28.74 -7.93
C ALA A 140 -13.37 -29.70 -7.57
N THR A 141 -13.80 -29.71 -6.31
CA THR A 141 -14.93 -30.55 -5.82
C THR A 141 -16.29 -29.86 -5.88
N ILE A 142 -16.33 -28.56 -6.22
CA ILE A 142 -17.52 -27.71 -6.18
C ILE A 142 -18.32 -27.80 -7.49
N GLN A 143 -19.65 -27.62 -7.37
CA GLN A 143 -20.55 -27.59 -8.52
C GLN A 143 -20.23 -26.46 -9.50
N PRO A 144 -20.31 -26.71 -10.83
CA PRO A 144 -19.84 -25.77 -11.86
C PRO A 144 -20.46 -24.37 -11.81
N GLU A 145 -21.71 -24.25 -11.37
CA GLU A 145 -22.44 -22.97 -11.35
C GLU A 145 -21.81 -21.92 -10.40
N LYS A 146 -21.28 -22.39 -9.27
CA LYS A 146 -20.64 -21.50 -8.25
C LYS A 146 -19.11 -21.40 -8.44
N LEU A 147 -18.52 -22.41 -9.06
CA LEU A 147 -17.07 -22.51 -9.28
C LEU A 147 -16.48 -21.28 -9.98
N SER A 148 -17.10 -20.84 -11.07
CA SER A 148 -16.59 -19.71 -11.89
C SER A 148 -16.49 -18.41 -11.09
N GLN A 149 -17.48 -18.10 -10.26
CA GLN A 149 -17.48 -16.89 -9.44
C GLN A 149 -16.48 -16.96 -8.29
N MET A 150 -16.37 -18.13 -7.63
CA MET A 150 -15.39 -18.35 -6.56
C MET A 150 -13.97 -18.28 -7.13
N GLN A 151 -13.70 -18.91 -8.28
CA GLN A 151 -12.40 -18.86 -8.95
C GLN A 151 -12.03 -17.44 -9.36
N SER A 152 -12.94 -16.66 -9.92
CA SER A 152 -12.72 -15.27 -10.26
C SER A 152 -12.34 -14.41 -9.02
N SER A 153 -13.07 -14.61 -7.92
CA SER A 153 -12.81 -13.91 -6.67
C SER A 153 -11.47 -14.32 -6.04
N LEU A 154 -11.11 -15.62 -6.11
CA LEU A 154 -9.82 -16.13 -5.66
C LEU A 154 -8.66 -15.55 -6.47
N ASN A 155 -8.78 -15.55 -7.81
CA ASN A 155 -7.77 -15.00 -8.70
C ASN A 155 -7.53 -13.50 -8.42
N LYS A 156 -8.63 -12.76 -8.23
CA LYS A 156 -8.54 -11.35 -7.84
C LYS A 156 -7.85 -11.17 -6.49
N TYR A 157 -8.23 -11.96 -5.50
CA TYR A 157 -7.63 -11.92 -4.16
C TYR A 157 -6.12 -12.22 -4.21
N GLN A 158 -5.72 -13.22 -4.98
CA GLN A 158 -4.30 -13.57 -5.15
C GLN A 158 -3.52 -12.44 -5.86
N ALA A 159 -4.09 -11.86 -6.92
CA ALA A 159 -3.47 -10.76 -7.64
C ALA A 159 -3.30 -9.52 -6.75
N ASP A 160 -4.34 -9.15 -6.02
CA ASP A 160 -4.34 -8.01 -5.11
C ASP A 160 -3.33 -8.21 -3.96
N PHE A 161 -3.20 -9.43 -3.42
CA PHE A 161 -2.24 -9.71 -2.36
C PHE A 161 -0.78 -9.67 -2.87
N LYS A 162 -0.51 -10.20 -4.06
CA LYS A 162 0.82 -10.08 -4.71
C LYS A 162 1.19 -8.62 -4.96
N LEU A 163 0.22 -7.83 -5.42
CA LEU A 163 0.43 -6.40 -5.64
C LEU A 163 0.65 -5.65 -4.32
N LEU A 164 -0.13 -5.97 -3.27
CA LEU A 164 0.08 -5.41 -1.94
C LEU A 164 1.49 -5.70 -1.43
N PHE A 165 1.95 -6.96 -1.57
CA PHE A 165 3.28 -7.36 -1.16
C PHE A 165 4.37 -6.54 -1.88
N ALA A 166 4.26 -6.39 -3.21
CA ALA A 166 5.19 -5.60 -4.01
C ALA A 166 5.21 -4.12 -3.60
N LYS A 167 4.02 -3.52 -3.39
CA LYS A 167 3.91 -2.11 -2.99
C LYS A 167 4.42 -1.84 -1.58
N GLU A 168 4.20 -2.75 -0.65
CA GLU A 168 4.74 -2.64 0.70
C GLU A 168 6.26 -2.80 0.71
N SER A 169 6.82 -3.69 -0.13
CA SER A 169 8.28 -3.80 -0.31
C SER A 169 8.88 -2.54 -0.93
N GLU A 170 8.21 -1.92 -1.90
CA GLU A 170 8.63 -0.62 -2.48
C GLU A 170 8.57 0.53 -1.45
N LEU A 171 7.60 0.48 -0.53
CA LEU A 171 7.45 1.47 0.55
C LEU A 171 8.58 1.36 1.60
N GLY A 172 9.30 0.28 1.64
CA GLY A 172 10.42 0.02 2.55
C GLY A 172 10.02 -0.89 3.71
N LEU A 173 9.88 -2.17 3.42
CA LEU A 173 9.59 -3.21 4.41
C LEU A 173 10.85 -3.82 5.03
N ASP A 174 12.02 -3.45 4.57
CA ASP A 174 13.31 -3.97 5.02
C ASP A 174 13.75 -3.39 6.36
#